data_e7fc7fe744462b52021704389369a982
#
_entry.id   e7fc7fe744462b52021704389369a982
#
_cell.length_a   1.000
_cell.length_b   1.000
_cell.length_c   1.000
_cell.angle_alpha   90.00
_cell.angle_beta   90.00
_cell.angle_gamma   90.00
#
_symmetry.space_group_name_H-M   'P 1'
#
loop_
_entity.id
_entity.type
_entity.pdbx_description
1 polymer ?
#
loop_
_entity_poly.entity_id
_entity_poly.type
_entity_poly.pdbx_seq_one_letter_code
_entity_poly.pdbx_strand_id
1 'polypeptide(L)'
;VGHMFSEPIVRLAARTGQHGILLVLGLALCFTLAFVAELIGLADIIGAFAAGLMLDPYGEGVRAREEEATLSELMHPLSSLFVPLFFVLIGIQVHLASMVHPRILILGSVLILCALVGKLACAVGVRERGVSRLTVAIGMVPRGEVGLVFAGIGTALTLQGQPILSQGAFSAIVLMVLATTLLAPIGLRWAFARRRAR
;
A
#
# COMPACT_ATOMS: atom_id res chain seq x y z
N VAL A 1 0.75 -23.56 2.98
CA VAL A 1 -0.48 -23.22 3.73
C VAL A 1 -1.49 -22.54 2.81
N GLY A 2 -1.09 -21.55 1.99
CA GLY A 2 -1.99 -20.87 1.07
C GLY A 2 -2.76 -21.79 0.10
N HIS A 3 -2.10 -22.78 -0.49
CA HIS A 3 -2.71 -23.76 -1.39
C HIS A 3 -3.85 -24.59 -0.78
N MET A 4 -3.80 -24.88 0.50
CA MET A 4 -4.85 -25.65 1.17
C MET A 4 -6.17 -24.88 1.28
N PHE A 5 -6.10 -23.55 1.30
CA PHE A 5 -7.29 -22.68 1.41
C PHE A 5 -7.77 -22.12 0.08
N SER A 6 -6.89 -21.86 -0.88
CA SER A 6 -7.26 -21.37 -2.20
C SER A 6 -7.97 -22.42 -3.05
N GLU A 7 -7.52 -23.69 -3.03
CA GLU A 7 -8.14 -24.76 -3.81
C GLU A 7 -9.64 -24.97 -3.54
N PRO A 8 -10.14 -25.05 -2.27
CA PRO A 8 -11.56 -25.27 -2.04
C PRO A 8 -12.41 -24.05 -2.49
N ILE A 9 -11.87 -22.83 -2.38
CA ILE A 9 -12.56 -21.60 -2.82
C ILE A 9 -12.69 -21.61 -4.35
N VAL A 10 -11.61 -21.93 -5.06
CA VAL A 10 -11.62 -22.03 -6.53
C VAL A 10 -12.53 -23.15 -7.00
N ARG A 11 -12.47 -24.32 -6.37
CA ARG A 11 -13.38 -25.45 -6.69
C ARG A 11 -14.86 -25.09 -6.46
N LEU A 12 -15.15 -24.31 -5.42
CA LEU A 12 -16.51 -23.84 -5.14
C LEU A 12 -16.96 -22.84 -6.21
N ALA A 13 -16.09 -21.90 -6.59
CA ALA A 13 -16.35 -20.95 -7.67
C ALA A 13 -16.58 -21.67 -9.01
N ALA A 14 -15.74 -22.65 -9.35
CA ALA A 14 -15.85 -23.42 -10.60
C ALA A 14 -17.13 -24.29 -10.67
N ARG A 15 -17.64 -24.80 -9.54
CA ARG A 15 -18.88 -25.59 -9.50
C ARG A 15 -20.14 -24.78 -9.75
N THR A 16 -20.15 -23.51 -9.44
CA THR A 16 -21.36 -22.68 -9.47
C THR A 16 -21.61 -22.07 -10.84
N GLY A 17 -20.58 -21.98 -11.72
CA GLY A 17 -20.72 -21.53 -13.11
C GLY A 17 -21.19 -20.08 -13.29
N GLN A 18 -21.28 -19.30 -12.22
CA GLN A 18 -21.76 -17.91 -12.27
C GLN A 18 -20.61 -16.92 -12.36
N HIS A 19 -20.70 -15.99 -13.30
CA HIS A 19 -19.78 -14.88 -13.44
C HIS A 19 -19.77 -14.03 -12.16
N GLY A 20 -18.59 -13.80 -11.59
CA GLY A 20 -18.43 -12.94 -10.41
C GLY A 20 -18.39 -13.66 -9.04
N ILE A 21 -18.66 -14.97 -8.98
CA ILE A 21 -18.62 -15.69 -7.69
C ILE A 21 -17.22 -15.71 -7.09
N LEU A 22 -16.18 -15.72 -7.92
CA LEU A 22 -14.79 -15.62 -7.51
C LEU A 22 -14.50 -14.28 -6.80
N LEU A 23 -15.08 -13.18 -7.31
CA LEU A 23 -14.99 -11.87 -6.69
C LEU A 23 -15.66 -11.85 -5.32
N VAL A 24 -16.88 -12.40 -5.23
CA VAL A 24 -17.64 -12.44 -3.97
C VAL A 24 -16.91 -13.27 -2.93
N LEU A 25 -16.41 -14.43 -3.29
CA LEU A 25 -15.65 -15.31 -2.38
C LEU A 25 -14.32 -14.66 -1.96
N GLY A 26 -13.63 -14.00 -2.89
CA GLY A 26 -12.42 -13.24 -2.59
C GLY A 26 -12.66 -12.10 -1.59
N LEU A 27 -13.72 -11.33 -1.80
CA LEU A 27 -14.12 -10.26 -0.89
C LEU A 27 -14.58 -10.82 0.47
N ALA A 28 -15.36 -11.89 0.49
CA ALA A 28 -15.80 -12.54 1.71
C ALA A 28 -14.60 -13.02 2.55
N LEU A 29 -13.61 -13.65 1.92
CA LEU A 29 -12.38 -14.05 2.60
C LEU A 29 -11.60 -12.83 3.12
N CYS A 30 -11.49 -11.78 2.29
CA CYS A 30 -10.82 -10.54 2.65
C CYS A 30 -11.44 -9.92 3.92
N PHE A 31 -12.75 -9.72 3.94
CA PHE A 31 -13.44 -9.14 5.09
C PHE A 31 -13.43 -10.06 6.31
N THR A 32 -13.54 -11.37 6.11
CA THR A 32 -13.45 -12.33 7.23
C THR A 32 -12.09 -12.29 7.90
N LEU A 33 -11.01 -12.32 7.12
CA LEU A 33 -9.65 -12.25 7.69
C LEU A 33 -9.34 -10.87 8.27
N ALA A 34 -9.85 -9.78 7.69
CA ALA A 34 -9.75 -8.45 8.26
C ALA A 34 -10.42 -8.40 9.64
N PHE A 35 -11.64 -8.91 9.77
CA PHE A 35 -12.36 -8.99 11.04
C PHE A 35 -11.65 -9.87 12.07
N VAL A 36 -11.10 -11.03 11.66
CA VAL A 36 -10.33 -11.90 12.55
C VAL A 36 -9.04 -11.19 13.02
N ALA A 37 -8.36 -10.45 12.14
CA ALA A 37 -7.18 -9.65 12.50
C ALA A 37 -7.53 -8.60 13.57
N GLU A 38 -8.65 -7.91 13.43
CA GLU A 38 -9.15 -6.94 14.40
C GLU A 38 -9.44 -7.60 15.76
N LEU A 39 -10.09 -8.77 15.78
CA LEU A 39 -10.40 -9.52 17.01
C LEU A 39 -9.14 -9.90 17.82
N ILE A 40 -8.02 -10.16 17.15
CA ILE A 40 -6.74 -10.49 17.80
C ILE A 40 -5.86 -9.27 18.05
N GLY A 41 -6.40 -8.05 17.85
CA GLY A 41 -5.70 -6.79 18.13
C GLY A 41 -4.72 -6.35 17.03
N LEU A 42 -4.80 -6.92 15.84
CA LEU A 42 -4.07 -6.48 14.65
C LEU A 42 -4.91 -5.50 13.83
N ALA A 43 -4.25 -4.69 13.00
CA ALA A 43 -4.97 -3.85 12.04
C ALA A 43 -5.68 -4.74 10.98
N ASP A 44 -6.90 -4.39 10.64
CA ASP A 44 -7.76 -5.05 9.64
C ASP A 44 -7.08 -5.21 8.27
N ILE A 45 -6.28 -4.21 7.87
CA ILE A 45 -5.50 -4.24 6.63
C ILE A 45 -4.52 -5.44 6.58
N ILE A 46 -4.02 -5.93 7.71
CA ILE A 46 -3.12 -7.08 7.77
C ILE A 46 -3.88 -8.36 7.39
N GLY A 47 -5.11 -8.51 7.88
CA GLY A 47 -5.98 -9.62 7.52
C GLY A 47 -6.38 -9.60 6.04
N ALA A 48 -6.74 -8.41 5.53
CA ALA A 48 -7.06 -8.23 4.11
C ALA A 48 -5.86 -8.56 3.21
N PHE A 49 -4.65 -8.13 3.58
CA PHE A 49 -3.42 -8.46 2.87
C PHE A 49 -3.12 -9.96 2.89
N ALA A 50 -3.30 -10.62 4.04
CA ALA A 50 -3.14 -12.07 4.16
C ALA A 50 -4.12 -12.83 3.24
N ALA A 51 -5.38 -12.35 3.13
CA ALA A 51 -6.35 -12.91 2.19
C ALA A 51 -5.86 -12.83 0.73
N GLY A 52 -5.32 -11.69 0.33
CA GLY A 52 -4.74 -11.51 -1.00
C GLY A 52 -3.59 -12.48 -1.28
N LEU A 53 -2.66 -12.62 -0.34
CA LEU A 53 -1.55 -13.57 -0.45
C LEU A 53 -2.02 -15.04 -0.49
N MET A 54 -3.10 -15.37 0.18
CA MET A 54 -3.66 -16.74 0.15
C MET A 54 -4.33 -17.05 -1.19
N LEU A 55 -4.95 -16.06 -1.82
CA LEU A 55 -5.65 -16.22 -3.09
C LEU A 55 -4.71 -16.15 -4.30
N ASP A 56 -3.56 -15.48 -4.18
CA ASP A 56 -2.56 -15.36 -5.25
C ASP A 56 -1.13 -15.65 -4.76
N PRO A 57 -0.85 -16.88 -4.29
CA PRO A 57 0.41 -17.21 -3.65
C PRO A 57 1.63 -17.17 -4.59
N TYR A 58 1.42 -17.14 -5.91
CA TYR A 58 2.49 -17.16 -6.92
C TYR A 58 2.47 -15.98 -7.88
N GLY A 59 1.57 -15.02 -7.72
CA GLY A 59 1.41 -13.91 -8.66
C GLY A 59 0.83 -14.30 -10.03
N GLU A 60 0.38 -15.55 -10.19
CA GLU A 60 -0.24 -16.04 -11.43
C GLU A 60 -1.74 -15.79 -11.48
N GLY A 61 -2.31 -15.33 -10.36
CA GLY A 61 -3.74 -15.08 -10.19
C GLY A 61 -4.60 -16.35 -10.12
N VAL A 62 -5.58 -16.30 -9.25
CA VAL A 62 -6.59 -17.37 -9.16
C VAL A 62 -7.62 -17.19 -10.27
N ARG A 63 -7.79 -18.21 -11.13
CA ARG A 63 -8.77 -18.24 -12.22
C ARG A 63 -9.90 -19.21 -11.87
N ALA A 64 -11.11 -18.84 -12.22
CA ALA A 64 -12.27 -19.73 -12.08
C ALA A 64 -12.26 -20.82 -13.13
N ARG A 65 -11.85 -20.50 -14.36
CA ARG A 65 -11.63 -21.39 -15.51
C ARG A 65 -10.47 -20.86 -16.36
N GLU A 66 -9.89 -21.70 -17.23
CA GLU A 66 -8.78 -21.31 -18.11
C GLU A 66 -9.08 -20.11 -19.05
N GLU A 67 -10.36 -19.86 -19.36
CA GLU A 67 -10.81 -18.77 -20.24
C GLU A 67 -11.46 -17.60 -19.47
N GLU A 68 -11.54 -17.63 -18.12
CA GLU A 68 -12.17 -16.59 -17.31
C GLU A 68 -11.16 -15.59 -16.77
N ALA A 69 -11.67 -14.39 -16.43
CA ALA A 69 -10.88 -13.32 -15.85
C ALA A 69 -10.23 -13.73 -14.52
N THR A 70 -9.01 -13.30 -14.32
CA THR A 70 -8.27 -13.48 -13.06
C THR A 70 -8.94 -12.71 -11.92
N LEU A 71 -8.80 -13.15 -10.68
CA LEU A 71 -9.31 -12.40 -9.52
C LEU A 71 -8.80 -10.94 -9.51
N SER A 72 -7.56 -10.72 -9.90
CA SER A 72 -6.97 -9.38 -10.02
C SER A 72 -7.73 -8.49 -11.01
N GLU A 73 -8.13 -9.04 -12.17
CA GLU A 73 -8.92 -8.31 -13.18
C GLU A 73 -10.33 -8.00 -12.68
N LEU A 74 -10.96 -8.93 -11.96
CA LEU A 74 -12.27 -8.72 -11.34
C LEU A 74 -12.23 -7.68 -10.21
N MET A 75 -11.12 -7.55 -9.50
CA MET A 75 -10.92 -6.55 -8.44
C MET A 75 -10.55 -5.17 -8.99
N HIS A 76 -10.08 -5.07 -10.24
CA HIS A 76 -9.62 -3.82 -10.83
C HIS A 76 -10.68 -2.69 -10.82
N PRO A 77 -11.96 -2.92 -11.18
CA PRO A 77 -12.98 -1.87 -11.12
C PRO A 77 -13.18 -1.32 -9.70
N LEU A 78 -13.15 -2.20 -8.69
CA LEU A 78 -13.27 -1.80 -7.29
C LEU A 78 -12.08 -0.95 -6.84
N SER A 79 -10.86 -1.39 -7.14
CA SER A 79 -9.66 -0.61 -6.81
C SER A 79 -9.63 0.73 -7.53
N SER A 80 -10.05 0.78 -8.80
CA SER A 80 -10.14 2.01 -9.59
C SER A 80 -11.12 3.04 -9.03
N LEU A 81 -12.14 2.59 -8.29
CA LEU A 81 -13.10 3.44 -7.61
C LEU A 81 -12.61 3.82 -6.19
N PHE A 82 -12.23 2.83 -5.39
CA PHE A 82 -11.94 3.05 -3.98
C PHE A 82 -10.61 3.75 -3.73
N VAL A 83 -9.59 3.49 -4.56
CA VAL A 83 -8.27 4.13 -4.37
C VAL A 83 -8.33 5.65 -4.51
N PRO A 84 -8.91 6.24 -5.59
CA PRO A 84 -9.06 7.70 -5.66
C PRO A 84 -9.94 8.26 -4.53
N LEU A 85 -11.04 7.57 -4.19
CA LEU A 85 -11.92 7.99 -3.10
C LEU A 85 -11.17 8.07 -1.77
N PHE A 86 -10.34 7.07 -1.46
CA PHE A 86 -9.49 7.01 -0.29
C PHE A 86 -8.50 8.20 -0.25
N PHE A 87 -7.83 8.51 -1.37
CA PHE A 87 -6.93 9.66 -1.43
C PHE A 87 -7.64 10.98 -1.25
N VAL A 88 -8.85 11.14 -1.80
CA VAL A 88 -9.66 12.34 -1.58
C VAL A 88 -10.06 12.48 -0.11
N LEU A 89 -10.51 11.40 0.53
CA LEU A 89 -10.87 11.41 1.95
C LEU A 89 -9.68 11.78 2.85
N ILE A 90 -8.50 11.24 2.58
CA ILE A 90 -7.28 11.63 3.31
C ILE A 90 -6.92 13.08 3.01
N GLY A 91 -7.03 13.51 1.74
CA GLY A 91 -6.75 14.90 1.35
C GLY A 91 -7.61 15.91 2.09
N ILE A 92 -8.89 15.62 2.32
CA ILE A 92 -9.82 16.48 3.08
C ILE A 92 -9.40 16.61 4.56
N GLN A 93 -8.82 15.55 5.13
CA GLN A 93 -8.36 15.57 6.52
C GLN A 93 -7.09 16.42 6.72
N VAL A 94 -6.43 16.80 5.65
CA VAL A 94 -5.18 17.55 5.71
C VAL A 94 -5.46 19.04 5.93
N HIS A 95 -5.00 19.56 7.03
CA HIS A 95 -5.06 21.00 7.34
C HIS A 95 -3.89 21.73 6.67
N LEU A 96 -4.09 22.20 5.44
CA LEU A 96 -3.06 22.89 4.65
C LEU A 96 -2.45 24.10 5.40
N ALA A 97 -3.26 24.84 6.15
CA ALA A 97 -2.79 25.97 6.95
C ALA A 97 -1.77 25.54 8.02
N SER A 98 -1.93 24.35 8.59
CA SER A 98 -0.96 23.83 9.59
C SER A 98 0.36 23.41 8.96
N MET A 99 0.36 23.00 7.67
CA MET A 99 1.59 22.60 6.98
C MET A 99 2.60 23.75 6.79
N VAL A 100 2.13 25.00 6.77
CA VAL A 100 3.01 26.17 6.64
C VAL A 100 3.68 26.54 7.98
N HIS A 101 3.24 25.94 9.08
CA HIS A 101 3.81 26.24 10.38
C HIS A 101 5.28 25.76 10.47
N PRO A 102 6.25 26.60 10.91
CA PRO A 102 7.68 26.25 10.90
C PRO A 102 8.04 24.93 11.58
N ARG A 103 7.40 24.61 12.68
CA ARG A 103 7.64 23.34 13.41
C ARG A 103 7.24 22.13 12.58
N ILE A 104 6.14 22.20 11.85
CA ILE A 104 5.65 21.09 11.00
C ILE A 104 6.51 20.96 9.76
N LEU A 105 6.96 22.08 9.17
CA LEU A 105 7.90 22.07 8.04
C LEU A 105 9.25 21.43 8.46
N ILE A 106 9.78 21.79 9.63
CA ILE A 106 11.02 21.19 10.13
C ILE A 106 10.82 19.68 10.34
N LEU A 107 9.75 19.28 11.05
CA LEU A 107 9.46 17.86 11.26
C LEU A 107 9.28 17.11 9.95
N GLY A 108 8.50 17.65 9.02
CA GLY A 108 8.28 17.06 7.69
C GLY A 108 9.59 16.93 6.90
N SER A 109 10.44 17.97 6.92
CA SER A 109 11.75 17.94 6.25
C SER A 109 12.68 16.87 6.85
N VAL A 110 12.72 16.72 8.16
CA VAL A 110 13.49 15.66 8.83
C VAL A 110 12.96 14.30 8.44
N LEU A 111 11.63 14.10 8.44
CA LEU A 111 11.01 12.85 8.01
C LEU A 111 11.31 12.52 6.55
N ILE A 112 11.27 13.51 5.64
CA ILE A 112 11.64 13.36 4.23
C ILE A 112 13.09 12.90 4.12
N LEU A 113 14.02 13.58 4.79
CA LEU A 113 15.44 13.23 4.76
C LEU A 113 15.68 11.81 5.31
N CYS A 114 15.11 11.47 6.44
CA CYS A 114 15.20 10.12 7.02
C CYS A 114 14.61 9.06 6.07
N ALA A 115 13.47 9.35 5.44
CA ALA A 115 12.85 8.46 4.47
C ALA A 115 13.74 8.24 3.24
N LEU A 116 14.33 9.30 2.69
CA LEU A 116 15.24 9.23 1.55
C LEU A 116 16.53 8.45 1.91
N VAL A 117 17.18 8.81 3.01
CA VAL A 117 18.43 8.14 3.44
C VAL A 117 18.17 6.66 3.72
N GLY A 118 17.11 6.33 4.47
CA GLY A 118 16.78 4.94 4.79
C GLY A 118 16.47 4.11 3.54
N LYS A 119 15.81 4.69 2.53
CA LYS A 119 15.52 3.99 1.27
C LYS A 119 16.73 3.90 0.35
N LEU A 120 17.58 4.94 0.30
CA LEU A 120 18.84 4.87 -0.42
C LEU A 120 19.81 3.83 0.16
N ALA A 121 19.76 3.60 1.47
CA ALA A 121 20.51 2.52 2.12
C ALA A 121 20.15 1.13 1.56
N CYS A 122 18.93 0.92 1.05
CA CYS A 122 18.54 -0.33 0.39
C CYS A 122 19.39 -0.64 -0.85
N ALA A 123 20.05 0.38 -1.46
CA ALA A 123 20.99 0.17 -2.56
C ALA A 123 22.14 -0.80 -2.20
N VAL A 124 22.53 -0.82 -0.92
CA VAL A 124 23.60 -1.71 -0.42
C VAL A 124 23.21 -3.18 -0.53
N GLY A 125 21.92 -3.50 -0.39
CA GLY A 125 21.38 -4.86 -0.48
C GLY A 125 21.32 -5.41 -1.91
N VAL A 126 21.42 -4.56 -2.93
CA VAL A 126 21.33 -4.99 -4.34
C VAL A 126 22.66 -5.62 -4.77
N ARG A 127 22.67 -6.96 -4.89
CA ARG A 127 23.85 -7.75 -5.27
C ARG A 127 23.82 -8.27 -6.70
N GLU A 128 22.72 -8.14 -7.41
CA GLU A 128 22.58 -8.65 -8.77
C GLU A 128 23.44 -7.87 -9.77
N ARG A 129 24.17 -8.62 -10.64
CA ARG A 129 24.95 -8.04 -11.73
C ARG A 129 24.01 -7.57 -12.83
N GLY A 130 24.20 -6.33 -13.31
CA GLY A 130 23.36 -5.72 -14.36
C GLY A 130 22.19 -4.88 -13.86
N VAL A 131 21.87 -4.91 -12.57
CA VAL A 131 20.84 -4.07 -11.96
C VAL A 131 21.46 -2.80 -11.38
N SER A 132 20.93 -1.64 -11.75
CA SER A 132 21.39 -0.36 -11.20
C SER A 132 20.92 -0.19 -9.77
N ARG A 133 21.85 -0.25 -8.81
CA ARG A 133 21.59 -0.03 -7.39
C ARG A 133 20.83 1.28 -7.11
N LEU A 134 21.25 2.35 -7.81
CA LEU A 134 20.64 3.66 -7.67
C LEU A 134 19.19 3.67 -8.18
N THR A 135 18.91 3.03 -9.32
CA THR A 135 17.56 2.96 -9.88
C THR A 135 16.61 2.21 -8.95
N VAL A 136 17.08 1.08 -8.38
CA VAL A 136 16.28 0.32 -7.38
C VAL A 136 16.04 1.16 -6.13
N ALA A 137 17.08 1.80 -5.60
CA ALA A 137 16.95 2.63 -4.40
C ALA A 137 15.95 3.78 -4.61
N ILE A 138 16.03 4.49 -5.73
CA ILE A 138 15.08 5.58 -6.06
C ILE A 138 13.67 5.01 -6.28
N GLY A 139 13.53 3.85 -6.93
CA GLY A 139 12.23 3.21 -7.12
C GLY A 139 11.55 2.80 -5.81
N MET A 140 12.32 2.58 -4.75
CA MET A 140 11.80 2.27 -3.41
C MET A 140 11.50 3.51 -2.55
N VAL A 141 11.82 4.72 -3.02
CA VAL A 141 11.61 5.97 -2.26
C VAL A 141 10.12 6.26 -2.00
N PRO A 142 9.19 6.07 -2.96
CA PRO A 142 7.81 6.41 -2.71
C PRO A 142 7.26 5.67 -1.49
N ARG A 143 6.63 6.43 -0.60
CA ARG A 143 5.81 5.87 0.46
C ARG A 143 4.36 5.95 0.00
N GLY A 144 3.76 4.78 -0.24
CA GLY A 144 2.39 4.71 -0.71
C GLY A 144 1.34 4.99 0.38
N GLU A 145 0.13 4.63 0.06
CA GLU A 145 -1.08 4.79 0.87
C GLU A 145 -0.99 4.19 2.27
N VAL A 146 -0.22 3.11 2.45
CA VAL A 146 -0.10 2.39 3.73
C VAL A 146 0.35 3.32 4.86
N GLY A 147 1.33 4.20 4.60
CA GLY A 147 1.78 5.19 5.58
C GLY A 147 0.68 6.18 5.99
N LEU A 148 -0.19 6.56 5.04
CA LEU A 148 -1.32 7.46 5.29
C LEU A 148 -2.45 6.75 6.04
N VAL A 149 -2.70 5.47 5.75
CA VAL A 149 -3.67 4.65 6.49
C VAL A 149 -3.27 4.57 7.96
N PHE A 150 -2.03 4.18 8.26
CA PHE A 150 -1.55 4.12 9.65
C PHE A 150 -1.54 5.48 10.34
N ALA A 151 -1.21 6.55 9.62
CA ALA A 151 -1.29 7.89 10.17
C ALA A 151 -2.74 8.29 10.49
N GLY A 152 -3.70 7.95 9.61
CA GLY A 152 -5.14 8.17 9.84
C GLY A 152 -5.64 7.40 11.07
N ILE A 153 -5.31 6.13 11.19
CA ILE A 153 -5.64 5.32 12.37
C ILE A 153 -5.04 5.95 13.63
N GLY A 154 -3.78 6.38 13.57
CA GLY A 154 -3.10 7.03 14.70
C GLY A 154 -3.77 8.32 15.19
N THR A 155 -4.47 9.05 14.32
CA THR A 155 -5.27 10.22 14.72
C THR A 155 -6.61 9.85 15.34
N ALA A 156 -7.18 8.70 14.96
CA ALA A 156 -8.46 8.21 15.50
C ALA A 156 -8.29 7.52 16.86
N LEU A 157 -7.12 6.89 17.09
CA LEU A 157 -6.84 6.23 18.37
C LEU A 157 -6.50 7.24 19.46
N THR A 158 -7.08 7.04 20.65
CA THR A 158 -6.83 7.86 21.83
C THR A 158 -6.19 7.05 22.94
N LEU A 159 -5.20 7.65 23.60
CA LEU A 159 -4.59 7.12 24.82
C LEU A 159 -4.76 8.16 25.94
N GLN A 160 -5.39 7.76 27.05
CA GLN A 160 -5.71 8.67 28.16
C GLN A 160 -6.46 9.95 27.73
N GLY A 161 -7.38 9.83 26.75
CA GLY A 161 -8.18 10.95 26.25
C GLY A 161 -7.46 11.87 25.26
N GLN A 162 -6.21 11.57 24.88
CA GLN A 162 -5.45 12.32 23.88
C GLN A 162 -5.23 11.45 22.63
N PRO A 163 -5.32 12.01 21.42
CA PRO A 163 -5.01 11.27 20.20
C PRO A 163 -3.54 10.85 20.21
N ILE A 164 -3.26 9.61 19.82
CA ILE A 164 -1.88 9.07 19.77
C ILE A 164 -1.03 9.89 18.79
N LEU A 165 -1.62 10.26 17.65
CA LEU A 165 -0.96 11.10 16.67
C LEU A 165 -1.60 12.49 16.65
N SER A 166 -0.81 13.52 16.93
CA SER A 166 -1.30 14.90 16.84
C SER A 166 -1.56 15.30 15.39
N GLN A 167 -2.49 16.24 15.18
CA GLN A 167 -2.82 16.76 13.85
C GLN A 167 -1.59 17.34 13.12
N GLY A 168 -0.66 17.95 13.86
CA GLY A 168 0.60 18.44 13.30
C GLY A 168 1.52 17.32 12.82
N ALA A 169 1.63 16.23 13.58
CA ALA A 169 2.41 15.07 13.17
C ALA A 169 1.77 14.37 11.97
N PHE A 170 0.45 14.25 11.91
CA PHE A 170 -0.27 13.76 10.75
C PHE A 170 0.05 14.59 9.50
N SER A 171 -0.04 15.94 9.60
CA SER A 171 0.29 16.84 8.49
C SER A 171 1.75 16.70 8.02
N ALA A 172 2.70 16.49 8.95
CA ALA A 172 4.11 16.25 8.60
C ALA A 172 4.30 14.91 7.86
N ILE A 173 3.58 13.85 8.25
CA ILE A 173 3.61 12.55 7.58
C ILE A 173 3.02 12.67 6.17
N VAL A 174 1.89 13.36 6.01
CA VAL A 174 1.30 13.61 4.69
C VAL A 174 2.25 14.37 3.80
N LEU A 175 2.91 15.43 4.32
CA LEU A 175 3.93 16.18 3.59
C LEU A 175 5.08 15.27 3.13
N MET A 176 5.57 14.39 3.99
CA MET A 176 6.62 13.42 3.66
C MET A 176 6.16 12.46 2.55
N VAL A 177 4.95 11.92 2.64
CA VAL A 177 4.41 11.00 1.63
C VAL A 177 4.26 11.71 0.28
N LEU A 178 3.65 12.89 0.24
CA LEU A 178 3.50 13.68 -0.99
C LEU A 178 4.86 14.00 -1.61
N ALA A 179 5.82 14.52 -0.83
CA ALA A 179 7.13 14.88 -1.33
C ALA A 179 7.87 13.66 -1.90
N THR A 180 7.90 12.52 -1.19
CA THR A 180 8.59 11.32 -1.65
C THR A 180 7.93 10.72 -2.90
N THR A 181 6.60 10.76 -2.99
CA THR A 181 5.85 10.26 -4.15
C THR A 181 6.07 11.13 -5.39
N LEU A 182 6.14 12.46 -5.24
CA LEU A 182 6.40 13.37 -6.35
C LEU A 182 7.87 13.36 -6.80
N LEU A 183 8.81 13.19 -5.87
CA LEU A 183 10.24 13.16 -6.18
C LEU A 183 10.67 11.87 -6.88
N ALA A 184 10.01 10.75 -6.62
CA ALA A 184 10.41 9.45 -7.14
C ALA A 184 10.35 9.34 -8.68
N PRO A 185 9.28 9.74 -9.39
CA PRO A 185 9.25 9.70 -10.85
C PRO A 185 10.34 10.57 -11.49
N ILE A 186 10.61 11.74 -10.89
CA ILE A 186 11.65 12.67 -11.35
C ILE A 186 13.03 12.01 -11.21
N GLY A 187 13.30 11.43 -10.03
CA GLY A 187 14.54 10.72 -9.75
C GLY A 187 14.74 9.50 -10.64
N LEU A 188 13.66 8.71 -10.91
CA LEU A 188 13.72 7.56 -11.81
C LEU A 188 14.02 7.97 -13.25
N ARG A 189 13.36 9.00 -13.76
CA ARG A 189 13.65 9.52 -15.11
C ARG A 189 15.14 9.90 -15.26
N TRP A 190 15.71 10.57 -14.26
CA TRP A 190 17.12 10.93 -14.24
C TRP A 190 18.04 9.69 -14.14
N ALA A 191 17.70 8.70 -13.30
CA ALA A 191 18.48 7.48 -13.15
C ALA A 191 18.49 6.64 -14.44
N PHE A 192 17.35 6.54 -15.15
CA PHE A 192 17.26 5.84 -16.44
C PHE A 192 17.99 6.60 -17.56
N ALA A 193 17.91 7.93 -17.61
CA ALA A 193 18.64 8.73 -18.59
C ALA A 193 20.17 8.54 -18.46
N ARG A 194 20.69 8.51 -17.24
CA ARG A 194 22.11 8.20 -16.98
C ARG A 194 22.54 6.79 -17.42
N ARG A 195 21.63 5.82 -17.39
CA ARG A 195 21.95 4.45 -17.83
C ARG A 195 22.01 4.33 -19.35
N ARG A 196 21.23 5.12 -20.09
CA ARG A 196 21.26 5.16 -21.56
C ARG A 196 22.51 5.84 -22.11
N ALA A 197 23.18 6.68 -21.31
CA ALA A 197 24.37 7.42 -21.68
C ALA A 197 25.70 6.68 -21.35
N ARG A 198 25.62 5.49 -20.75
CA ARG A 198 26.77 4.60 -20.49
C ARG A 198 26.68 3.32 -21.32
#